data_178ce3899157602b2bf5fb27512f0b8b
#
_entry.id   178ce3899157602b2bf5fb27512f0b8b
#
_cell.length_a   1.000
_cell.length_b   1.000
_cell.length_c   1.000
_cell.angle_alpha   90.00
_cell.angle_beta   90.00
_cell.angle_gamma   90.00
#
_symmetry.space_group_name_H-M   'P 1'
#
loop_
_entity.id
_entity.type
_entity.pdbx_description
1 polymer ?
#
loop_
_entity_poly.entity_id
_entity_poly.type
_entity_poly.pdbx_seq_one_letter_code
_entity_poly.pdbx_strand_id
1 'polypeptide(L)'
;MIQLTINGQSVTAEEDITILQAAKRAGIRIPTLCYLENVSNIGSCRMCVVEVNGSDKLLTACNTEVKDGMVIETENDRVIRARRSMLHLLLSNHHQDCFSCSADGSCELRALCLEYGITVPDYHGTQYDIPEPALDSHPFLGYRPELCIHCQRCVGACANQ
;
A
#
# COMPACT_ATOMS: atom_id res chain seq x y z
N MET A 1 6.94 10.44 -24.89
CA MET A 1 6.49 11.37 -23.83
C MET A 1 4.99 11.51 -23.97
N ILE A 2 4.26 11.28 -22.91
CA ILE A 2 2.79 11.37 -22.84
C ILE A 2 2.37 12.51 -21.92
N GLN A 3 1.16 13.03 -22.14
CA GLN A 3 0.56 14.09 -21.33
C GLN A 3 -0.60 13.50 -20.52
N LEU A 4 -0.63 13.78 -19.23
CA LEU A 4 -1.70 13.37 -18.35
C LEU A 4 -1.99 14.43 -17.28
N THR A 5 -3.07 14.27 -16.56
CA THR A 5 -3.45 15.19 -15.48
C THR A 5 -3.56 14.42 -14.18
N ILE A 6 -2.94 14.92 -13.11
CA ILE A 6 -3.07 14.35 -11.75
C ILE A 6 -3.56 15.44 -10.81
N ASN A 7 -4.71 15.27 -10.20
CA ASN A 7 -5.36 16.25 -9.31
C ASN A 7 -5.47 17.64 -9.97
N GLY A 8 -5.82 17.70 -11.26
CA GLY A 8 -5.90 18.94 -12.03
C GLY A 8 -4.55 19.53 -12.49
N GLN A 9 -3.42 18.97 -12.07
CA GLN A 9 -2.09 19.39 -12.51
C GLN A 9 -1.68 18.64 -13.79
N SER A 10 -1.26 19.37 -14.83
CA SER A 10 -0.69 18.76 -16.04
C SER A 10 0.69 18.17 -15.75
N VAL A 11 0.88 16.91 -16.12
CA VAL A 11 2.11 16.14 -15.89
C VAL A 11 2.57 15.55 -17.22
N THR A 12 3.85 15.70 -17.52
CA THR A 12 4.49 15.02 -18.65
C THR A 12 5.26 13.81 -18.14
N ALA A 13 5.05 12.66 -18.73
CA ALA A 13 5.65 11.41 -18.29
C ALA A 13 6.31 10.67 -19.47
N GLU A 14 7.26 9.81 -19.18
CA GLU A 14 7.78 8.82 -20.11
C GLU A 14 6.75 7.71 -20.31
N GLU A 15 6.83 7.02 -21.43
CA GLU A 15 6.09 5.78 -21.65
C GLU A 15 6.62 4.68 -20.72
N ASP A 16 5.82 3.65 -20.47
CA ASP A 16 6.18 2.45 -19.69
C ASP A 16 6.49 2.69 -18.19
N ILE A 17 6.13 3.87 -17.64
CA ILE A 17 6.17 4.09 -16.20
C ILE A 17 4.79 3.96 -15.57
N THR A 18 4.76 3.68 -14.27
CA THR A 18 3.49 3.55 -13.53
C THR A 18 2.94 4.91 -13.11
N ILE A 19 1.63 4.95 -12.82
CA ILE A 19 0.98 6.15 -12.24
C ILE A 19 1.70 6.60 -10.97
N LEU A 20 2.13 5.65 -10.13
CA LEU A 20 2.87 5.97 -8.89
C LEU A 20 4.20 6.67 -9.18
N GLN A 21 4.95 6.20 -10.19
CA GLN A 21 6.21 6.82 -10.59
C GLN A 21 6.00 8.20 -11.19
N ALA A 22 4.99 8.36 -12.04
CA ALA A 22 4.64 9.67 -12.61
C ALA A 22 4.24 10.68 -11.53
N ALA A 23 3.39 10.27 -10.57
CA ALA A 23 2.99 11.10 -9.43
C ALA A 23 4.19 11.50 -8.57
N LYS A 24 5.09 10.54 -8.24
CA LYS A 24 6.32 10.79 -7.48
C LYS A 24 7.22 11.83 -8.15
N ARG A 25 7.41 11.74 -9.49
CA ARG A 25 8.19 12.71 -10.28
C ARG A 25 7.54 14.11 -10.30
N ALA A 26 6.21 14.15 -10.24
CA ALA A 26 5.44 15.40 -10.16
C ALA A 26 5.32 15.97 -8.73
N GLY A 27 5.95 15.35 -7.73
CA GLY A 27 5.86 15.74 -6.32
C GLY A 27 4.53 15.41 -5.64
N ILE A 28 3.71 14.57 -6.27
CA ILE A 28 2.41 14.15 -5.74
C ILE A 28 2.58 12.83 -4.98
N ARG A 29 2.24 12.84 -3.70
CA ARG A 29 2.34 11.65 -2.85
C ARG A 29 1.12 10.74 -3.03
N ILE A 30 1.36 9.47 -3.34
CA ILE A 30 0.34 8.41 -3.29
C ILE A 30 0.80 7.39 -2.22
N PRO A 31 0.01 7.09 -1.19
CA PRO A 31 0.42 6.18 -0.11
C PRO A 31 0.55 4.75 -0.62
N THR A 32 1.50 4.01 -0.05
CA THR A 32 1.75 2.60 -0.37
C THR A 32 2.11 1.82 0.90
N LEU A 33 1.89 0.49 0.91
CA LEU A 33 2.39 -0.43 1.94
C LEU A 33 3.11 -1.64 1.35
N CYS A 34 2.65 -2.16 0.20
CA CYS A 34 3.27 -3.33 -0.42
C CYS A 34 4.31 -2.95 -1.50
N TYR A 35 4.25 -1.73 -2.03
CA TYR A 35 5.21 -1.29 -3.03
C TYR A 35 6.59 -1.07 -2.43
N LEU A 36 7.59 -1.62 -3.08
CA LEU A 36 9.01 -1.35 -2.84
C LEU A 36 9.70 -1.28 -4.19
N GLU A 37 10.31 -0.14 -4.48
CA GLU A 37 10.93 0.14 -5.79
C GLU A 37 11.93 -0.97 -6.16
N ASN A 38 11.85 -1.47 -7.37
CA ASN A 38 12.65 -2.58 -7.93
C ASN A 38 12.51 -3.94 -7.21
N VAL A 39 11.62 -4.05 -6.22
CA VAL A 39 11.43 -5.28 -5.44
C VAL A 39 10.01 -5.80 -5.51
N SER A 40 9.00 -4.94 -5.30
CA SER A 40 7.61 -5.37 -5.23
C SER A 40 6.63 -4.31 -5.73
N ASN A 41 5.80 -4.66 -6.72
CA ASN A 41 4.72 -3.82 -7.27
C ASN A 41 3.40 -4.58 -7.42
N ILE A 42 3.15 -5.55 -6.56
CA ILE A 42 2.05 -6.52 -6.67
C ILE A 42 0.64 -5.92 -6.49
N GLY A 43 0.51 -4.68 -5.99
CA GLY A 43 -0.77 -4.02 -5.80
C GLY A 43 -1.69 -4.66 -4.75
N SER A 44 -1.17 -5.48 -3.83
CA SER A 44 -1.99 -6.29 -2.91
C SER A 44 -2.65 -5.46 -1.80
N CYS A 45 -1.95 -4.48 -1.22
CA CYS A 45 -2.46 -3.69 -0.09
C CYS A 45 -3.54 -2.66 -0.46
N ARG A 46 -3.70 -2.34 -1.75
CA ARG A 46 -4.67 -1.35 -2.27
C ARG A 46 -4.56 0.07 -1.69
N MET A 47 -3.50 0.39 -0.99
CA MET A 47 -3.30 1.75 -0.47
C MET A 47 -3.05 2.78 -1.58
N CYS A 48 -2.46 2.36 -2.70
CA CYS A 48 -2.17 3.23 -3.84
C CYS A 48 -3.32 3.38 -4.84
N VAL A 49 -4.57 3.06 -4.45
CA VAL A 49 -5.70 3.22 -5.36
C VAL A 49 -5.93 4.68 -5.75
N VAL A 50 -6.29 4.87 -7.02
CA VAL A 50 -6.61 6.15 -7.63
C VAL A 50 -7.82 5.99 -8.54
N GLU A 51 -8.54 7.08 -8.78
CA GLU A 51 -9.58 7.13 -9.80
C GLU A 51 -8.97 7.61 -11.11
N VAL A 52 -9.34 6.99 -12.22
CA VAL A 52 -8.85 7.33 -13.56
C VAL A 52 -10.03 7.59 -14.47
N ASN A 53 -10.06 8.76 -15.13
CA ASN A 53 -11.07 9.19 -16.09
C ASN A 53 -12.53 9.08 -15.58
N GLY A 54 -12.77 9.32 -14.27
CA GLY A 54 -14.09 9.18 -13.67
C GLY A 54 -14.67 7.75 -13.70
N SER A 55 -13.81 6.75 -13.87
CA SER A 55 -14.21 5.33 -13.94
C SER A 55 -14.78 4.83 -12.61
N ASP A 56 -15.77 3.93 -12.68
CA ASP A 56 -16.30 3.24 -11.51
C ASP A 56 -15.30 2.28 -10.85
N LYS A 57 -14.19 1.99 -11.49
CA LYS A 57 -13.14 1.12 -10.94
C LYS A 57 -11.95 1.95 -10.49
N LEU A 58 -11.54 1.77 -9.23
CA LEU A 58 -10.27 2.30 -8.75
C LEU A 58 -9.12 1.39 -9.22
N LEU A 59 -8.06 2.03 -9.73
CA LEU A 59 -6.86 1.33 -10.19
C LEU A 59 -5.74 1.48 -9.17
N THR A 60 -4.84 0.51 -9.11
CA THR A 60 -3.64 0.57 -8.26
C THR A 60 -2.52 1.30 -9.00
N ALA A 61 -2.09 2.44 -8.48
CA ALA A 61 -1.08 3.29 -9.11
C ALA A 61 0.30 2.62 -9.22
N CYS A 62 0.61 1.66 -8.34
CA CYS A 62 1.94 1.03 -8.31
C CYS A 62 2.20 0.06 -9.48
N ASN A 63 1.15 -0.45 -10.13
CA ASN A 63 1.26 -1.42 -11.23
C ASN A 63 0.37 -1.09 -12.44
N THR A 64 -0.20 0.11 -12.48
CA THR A 64 -0.92 0.61 -13.65
C THR A 64 -0.02 1.58 -14.40
N GLU A 65 0.26 1.29 -15.67
CA GLU A 65 1.03 2.16 -16.55
C GLU A 65 0.24 3.41 -16.94
N VAL A 66 0.94 4.51 -17.11
CA VAL A 66 0.36 5.76 -17.60
C VAL A 66 0.03 5.67 -19.08
N LYS A 67 -1.05 6.36 -19.49
CA LYS A 67 -1.43 6.50 -20.90
C LYS A 67 -1.73 7.95 -21.20
N ASP A 68 -1.56 8.33 -22.46
CA ASP A 68 -1.84 9.69 -22.91
C ASP A 68 -3.30 10.09 -22.65
N GLY A 69 -3.50 11.31 -22.19
CA GLY A 69 -4.83 11.84 -21.88
C GLY A 69 -5.47 11.32 -20.59
N MET A 70 -4.75 10.54 -19.74
CA MET A 70 -5.31 10.12 -18.44
C MET A 70 -5.58 11.31 -17.53
N VAL A 71 -6.74 11.32 -16.89
CA VAL A 71 -7.11 12.22 -15.79
C VAL A 71 -7.21 11.40 -14.52
N ILE A 72 -6.35 11.70 -13.55
CA ILE A 72 -6.14 10.90 -12.34
C ILE A 72 -6.47 11.73 -11.11
N GLU A 73 -7.34 11.20 -10.25
CA GLU A 73 -7.65 11.76 -8.94
C GLU A 73 -7.11 10.85 -7.84
N THR A 74 -6.28 11.43 -6.98
CA THR A 74 -5.56 10.68 -5.93
C THR A 74 -6.15 10.87 -4.54
N GLU A 75 -7.03 11.86 -4.33
CA GLU A 75 -7.49 12.28 -2.98
C GLU A 75 -8.98 12.63 -2.91
N ASN A 76 -9.79 12.24 -3.89
CA ASN A 76 -11.22 12.45 -3.77
C ASN A 76 -11.85 11.55 -2.69
N ASP A 77 -13.09 11.86 -2.27
CA ASP A 77 -13.81 11.15 -1.20
C ASP A 77 -13.88 9.64 -1.43
N ARG A 78 -13.99 9.23 -2.68
CA ARG A 78 -14.10 7.82 -3.05
C ARG A 78 -12.79 7.07 -2.83
N VAL A 79 -11.68 7.66 -3.24
CA VAL A 79 -10.32 7.14 -3.03
C VAL A 79 -10.02 7.07 -1.53
N ILE A 80 -10.33 8.14 -0.80
CA ILE A 80 -10.12 8.21 0.67
C ILE A 80 -10.95 7.12 1.38
N ARG A 81 -12.24 6.96 1.05
CA ARG A 81 -13.07 5.89 1.63
C ARG A 81 -12.50 4.50 1.34
N ALA A 82 -12.06 4.24 0.10
CA ALA A 82 -11.47 2.96 -0.25
C ALA A 82 -10.21 2.66 0.57
N ARG A 83 -9.30 3.63 0.72
CA ARG A 83 -8.08 3.48 1.53
C ARG A 83 -8.39 3.24 3.01
N ARG A 84 -9.37 3.97 3.57
CA ARG A 84 -9.82 3.73 4.94
C ARG A 84 -10.33 2.29 5.13
N SER A 85 -11.17 1.81 4.22
CA SER A 85 -11.66 0.41 4.26
C SER A 85 -10.51 -0.60 4.21
N MET A 86 -9.49 -0.35 3.38
CA MET A 86 -8.32 -1.24 3.33
C MET A 86 -7.51 -1.23 4.64
N LEU A 87 -7.34 -0.08 5.27
CA LEU A 87 -6.67 0.01 6.57
C LEU A 87 -7.46 -0.73 7.66
N HIS A 88 -8.79 -0.59 7.72
CA HIS A 88 -9.63 -1.36 8.63
C HIS A 88 -9.49 -2.87 8.41
N LEU A 89 -9.46 -3.33 7.14
CA LEU A 89 -9.25 -4.74 6.82
C LEU A 89 -7.84 -5.24 7.21
N LEU A 90 -6.80 -4.44 7.00
CA LEU A 90 -5.45 -4.79 7.43
C LEU A 90 -5.35 -4.89 8.95
N LEU A 91 -5.96 -3.96 9.68
CA LEU A 91 -5.97 -3.97 11.14
C LEU A 91 -6.80 -5.11 11.73
N SER A 92 -7.82 -5.61 11.02
CA SER A 92 -8.74 -6.62 11.55
C SER A 92 -8.05 -7.92 11.97
N ASN A 93 -6.93 -8.28 11.33
CA ASN A 93 -6.12 -9.47 11.63
C ASN A 93 -4.72 -9.13 12.17
N HIS A 94 -4.43 -7.85 12.35
CA HIS A 94 -3.12 -7.41 12.82
C HIS A 94 -3.11 -7.27 14.35
N HIS A 95 -2.10 -7.81 15.01
CA HIS A 95 -1.91 -7.62 16.44
C HIS A 95 -1.62 -6.15 16.76
N GLN A 96 -2.46 -5.52 17.61
CA GLN A 96 -2.46 -4.06 17.79
C GLN A 96 -1.70 -3.59 19.04
N ASP A 97 -0.88 -4.42 19.63
CA ASP A 97 0.00 -3.97 20.72
C ASP A 97 1.21 -3.21 20.16
N CYS A 98 0.94 -1.99 19.70
CA CYS A 98 1.96 -1.14 19.07
C CYS A 98 3.09 -0.76 20.02
N PHE A 99 2.83 -0.69 21.33
CA PHE A 99 3.83 -0.28 22.30
C PHE A 99 4.91 -1.33 22.56
N SER A 100 4.58 -2.62 22.38
CA SER A 100 5.54 -3.73 22.50
C SER A 100 6.12 -4.15 21.15
N CYS A 101 5.64 -3.56 20.04
CA CYS A 101 6.04 -3.92 18.69
C CYS A 101 7.44 -3.44 18.34
N SER A 102 8.27 -4.30 17.77
CA SER A 102 9.62 -3.95 17.30
C SER A 102 9.67 -2.89 16.20
N ALA A 103 8.53 -2.63 15.51
CA ALA A 103 8.39 -1.60 14.50
C ALA A 103 7.88 -0.25 15.07
N ASP A 104 7.71 -0.12 16.39
CA ASP A 104 7.25 1.14 16.97
C ASP A 104 8.18 2.30 16.58
N GLY A 105 7.59 3.46 16.28
CA GLY A 105 8.30 4.64 15.77
C GLY A 105 8.65 4.63 14.27
N SER A 106 8.62 3.47 13.58
CA SER A 106 8.94 3.36 12.15
C SER A 106 7.87 2.62 11.33
N CYS A 107 6.74 2.30 11.93
CA CYS A 107 5.68 1.51 11.30
C CYS A 107 4.88 2.30 10.27
N GLU A 108 5.02 1.95 8.99
CA GLU A 108 4.26 2.57 7.88
C GLU A 108 2.74 2.37 8.02
N LEU A 109 2.30 1.20 8.51
CA LEU A 109 0.87 0.93 8.74
C LEU A 109 0.30 1.88 9.80
N ARG A 110 0.98 2.01 10.95
CA ARG A 110 0.56 2.92 12.02
C ARG A 110 0.52 4.37 11.56
N ALA A 111 1.53 4.80 10.81
CA ALA A 111 1.58 6.15 10.25
C ALA A 111 0.37 6.45 9.35
N LEU A 112 0.02 5.50 8.46
CA LEU A 112 -1.17 5.65 7.61
C LEU A 112 -2.47 5.60 8.42
N CYS A 113 -2.58 4.74 9.42
CA CYS A 113 -3.76 4.70 10.28
C CYS A 113 -3.99 6.05 10.97
N LEU A 114 -2.93 6.67 11.49
CA LEU A 114 -3.01 8.01 12.09
C LEU A 114 -3.40 9.07 11.07
N GLU A 115 -2.79 9.06 9.88
CA GLU A 115 -3.10 9.97 8.77
C GLU A 115 -4.58 9.90 8.36
N TYR A 116 -5.14 8.69 8.31
CA TYR A 116 -6.55 8.47 7.93
C TYR A 116 -7.53 8.47 9.12
N GLY A 117 -7.06 8.81 10.33
CA GLY A 117 -7.89 8.93 11.54
C GLY A 117 -8.48 7.59 12.00
N ILE A 118 -7.72 6.50 11.87
CA ILE A 118 -8.14 5.15 12.27
C ILE A 118 -7.35 4.75 13.51
N THR A 119 -8.06 4.54 14.63
CA THR A 119 -7.48 4.10 15.91
C THR A 119 -7.87 2.68 16.27
N VAL A 120 -9.06 2.26 15.84
CA VAL A 120 -9.61 0.93 16.08
C VAL A 120 -10.22 0.43 14.78
N PRO A 121 -10.05 -0.85 14.40
CA PRO A 121 -10.69 -1.38 13.20
C PRO A 121 -12.22 -1.51 13.39
N ASP A 122 -12.96 -1.26 12.30
CA ASP A 122 -14.40 -1.49 12.25
C ASP A 122 -14.75 -2.98 12.13
N TYR A 123 -13.77 -3.80 11.77
CA TYR A 123 -13.92 -5.23 11.54
C TYR A 123 -13.05 -6.02 12.51
N HIS A 124 -13.59 -7.12 13.04
CA HIS A 124 -12.83 -8.10 13.77
C HIS A 124 -12.58 -9.30 12.84
N GLY A 125 -11.32 -9.55 12.55
CA GLY A 125 -10.92 -10.74 11.80
C GLY A 125 -11.08 -12.01 12.64
N THR A 126 -11.08 -13.14 11.97
CA THR A 126 -10.95 -14.43 12.65
C THR A 126 -9.50 -14.52 13.15
N GLN A 127 -9.31 -14.52 14.46
CA GLN A 127 -8.01 -14.91 15.02
C GLN A 127 -7.82 -16.38 14.66
N TYR A 128 -6.95 -16.63 13.72
CA TYR A 128 -6.45 -17.98 13.51
C TYR A 128 -5.54 -18.30 14.70
N ASP A 129 -5.76 -19.44 15.35
CA ASP A 129 -4.72 -20.07 16.17
C ASP A 129 -3.57 -20.43 15.22
N ILE A 130 -2.70 -19.47 15.00
CA ILE A 130 -1.48 -19.70 14.23
C ILE A 130 -0.59 -20.48 15.19
N PRO A 131 -0.29 -21.75 14.91
CA PRO A 131 0.65 -22.50 15.74
C PRO A 131 1.92 -21.67 15.84
N GLU A 132 2.48 -21.56 17.05
CA GLU A 132 3.79 -20.92 17.18
C GLU A 132 4.68 -21.49 16.08
N PRO A 133 5.09 -20.68 15.12
CA PRO A 133 5.89 -21.21 14.05
C PRO A 133 7.17 -21.72 14.69
N ALA A 134 7.67 -22.83 14.19
CA ALA A 134 9.01 -23.34 14.50
C ALA A 134 10.08 -22.35 13.97
N LEU A 135 9.98 -21.09 14.39
CA LEU A 135 10.70 -19.93 13.89
C LEU A 135 12.10 -19.80 14.46
N ASP A 136 12.36 -20.46 15.58
CA ASP A 136 13.68 -20.56 16.16
C ASP A 136 14.60 -21.50 15.37
N SER A 137 14.11 -22.08 14.26
CA SER A 137 14.90 -22.97 13.42
C SER A 137 15.83 -22.28 12.44
N HIS A 138 15.62 -20.96 12.15
CA HIS A 138 16.46 -20.25 11.19
C HIS A 138 17.31 -19.18 11.90
N PRO A 139 18.66 -19.23 11.79
CA PRO A 139 19.55 -18.37 12.57
C PRO A 139 19.48 -16.88 12.17
N PHE A 140 18.91 -16.53 11.03
CA PHE A 140 18.91 -15.15 10.51
C PHE A 140 17.52 -14.59 10.17
N LEU A 141 16.48 -15.42 10.15
CA LEU A 141 15.13 -14.99 9.77
C LEU A 141 14.14 -15.29 10.88
N GLY A 142 13.52 -14.23 11.40
CA GLY A 142 12.37 -14.33 12.29
C GLY A 142 11.09 -13.96 11.54
N TYR A 143 10.01 -14.69 11.78
CA TYR A 143 8.70 -14.40 11.20
C TYR A 143 7.62 -14.33 12.28
N ARG A 144 6.90 -13.24 12.32
CA ARG A 144 5.78 -13.00 13.23
C ARG A 144 4.50 -12.89 12.40
N PRO A 145 3.75 -14.00 12.22
CA PRO A 145 2.55 -14.01 11.39
C PRO A 145 1.48 -13.02 11.87
N GLU A 146 1.34 -12.83 13.18
CA GLU A 146 0.41 -11.90 13.80
C GLU A 146 0.72 -10.42 13.52
N LEU A 147 1.95 -10.11 13.10
CA LEU A 147 2.39 -8.77 12.70
C LEU A 147 2.49 -8.61 11.18
N CYS A 148 2.28 -9.69 10.43
CA CYS A 148 2.43 -9.70 8.98
C CYS A 148 1.22 -9.06 8.29
N ILE A 149 1.44 -8.02 7.48
CA ILE A 149 0.42 -7.36 6.66
C ILE A 149 0.33 -7.94 5.23
N HIS A 150 0.95 -9.07 4.98
CA HIS A 150 0.98 -9.76 3.68
C HIS A 150 1.46 -8.88 2.50
N CYS A 151 2.36 -7.95 2.75
CA CYS A 151 2.88 -7.03 1.73
C CYS A 151 3.81 -7.68 0.71
N GLN A 152 4.31 -8.88 0.97
CA GLN A 152 5.21 -9.68 0.12
C GLN A 152 6.54 -8.98 -0.26
N ARG A 153 6.94 -7.91 0.43
CA ARG A 153 8.24 -7.27 0.18
C ARG A 153 9.41 -8.23 0.43
N CYS A 154 9.34 -9.05 1.48
CA CYS A 154 10.34 -10.08 1.78
C CYS A 154 10.38 -11.17 0.70
N VAL A 155 9.22 -11.60 0.20
CA VAL A 155 9.13 -12.59 -0.90
C VAL A 155 9.77 -12.01 -2.17
N GLY A 156 9.41 -10.78 -2.54
CA GLY A 156 9.99 -10.10 -3.69
C GLY A 156 11.51 -9.89 -3.56
N ALA A 157 11.98 -9.53 -2.38
CA ALA A 157 13.42 -9.39 -2.13
C ALA A 157 14.17 -10.71 -2.33
N CYS A 158 13.63 -11.84 -1.85
CA CYS A 158 14.25 -13.15 -2.07
C CYS A 158 14.16 -13.63 -3.52
N ALA A 159 13.07 -13.31 -4.24
CA ALA A 159 12.88 -13.74 -5.63
C ALA A 159 13.78 -12.99 -6.62
N ASN A 160 14.22 -11.78 -6.28
CA ASN A 160 15.02 -10.90 -7.14
C ASN A 160 16.52 -10.95 -6.81
N GLN A 161 16.97 -11.84 -5.95
CA GLN A 161 18.38 -12.12 -5.64
C GLN A 161 18.93 -13.26 -6.55
#